data_1c9159ce44638de9d5e1d15897f09377
#
_entry.id   1c9159ce44638de9d5e1d15897f09377
#
_cell.length_a   1.000
_cell.length_b   1.000
_cell.length_c   1.000
_cell.angle_alpha   90.00
_cell.angle_beta   90.00
_cell.angle_gamma   90.00
#
_symmetry.space_group_name_H-M   'P 1'
#
loop_
_entity.id
_entity.type
_entity.pdbx_description
1 polymer ?
#
loop_
_entity_poly.entity_id
_entity_poly.type
_entity_poly.pdbx_seq_one_letter_code
_entity_poly.pdbx_strand_id
1 'polypeptide(L)'
;RRFEPGYYPWYINKEECDFLTLALEQILFAADDISTGKYKMDMAQGKTILRYQEEKNGKQEWRSKEIQLDFPTVTYQFVTITDDRPMKEVKKAGKMIDISLQADTCYLYAPIQESKEERPYFPRIFVLIDTKSKQVLGYDMYDSIHQDAQTTLDKLIGFCAQFGVPKEIQIRNEKMQAILHDFCSKMGIRLKMAENLPDIDHFIKKMERMVK
;
A
#
# COMPACT_ATOMS: atom_id res chain seq x y z
N ARG A 1 -7.26 -0.41 20.58
CA ARG A 1 -6.46 0.57 19.82
C ARG A 1 -6.95 0.66 18.37
N ARG A 2 -6.92 1.86 17.80
CA ARG A 2 -7.22 2.11 16.41
C ARG A 2 -5.99 1.75 15.56
N PHE A 3 -6.20 0.89 14.56
CA PHE A 3 -5.20 0.52 13.55
C PHE A 3 -5.60 1.15 12.23
N GLU A 4 -4.68 1.85 11.61
CA GLU A 4 -4.87 2.52 10.33
C GLU A 4 -3.58 2.38 9.53
N PRO A 5 -3.63 2.01 8.24
CA PRO A 5 -2.44 1.87 7.41
C PRO A 5 -1.59 3.16 7.40
N GLY A 6 -0.30 3.03 7.62
CA GLY A 6 0.62 4.17 7.68
C GLY A 6 0.71 4.88 9.04
N TYR A 7 -0.08 4.48 10.02
CA TYR A 7 -0.04 5.09 11.34
C TYR A 7 0.31 4.10 12.44
N TYR A 8 0.95 4.61 13.49
CA TYR A 8 1.18 3.83 14.71
C TYR A 8 -0.16 3.55 15.42
N PRO A 9 -0.33 2.37 16.07
CA PRO A 9 -1.55 2.06 16.83
C PRO A 9 -1.86 3.13 17.88
N TRP A 10 -3.04 3.74 17.80
CA TRP A 10 -3.44 4.86 18.65
C TRP A 10 -4.65 4.54 19.54
N TYR A 11 -5.00 5.49 20.39
CA TYR A 11 -6.18 5.38 21.25
C TYR A 11 -7.44 5.49 20.39
N ILE A 12 -8.48 4.79 20.81
CA ILE A 12 -9.83 4.95 20.30
C ILE A 12 -10.53 6.10 21.03
N ASN A 13 -11.40 6.81 20.35
CA ASN A 13 -12.25 7.83 20.95
C ASN A 13 -13.51 7.21 21.57
N LYS A 14 -14.37 8.05 22.19
CA LYS A 14 -15.58 7.57 22.84
C LYS A 14 -16.55 6.90 21.86
N GLU A 15 -16.77 7.50 20.70
CA GLU A 15 -17.69 6.96 19.67
C GLU A 15 -17.22 5.60 19.15
N GLU A 16 -15.91 5.47 18.91
CA GLU A 16 -15.31 4.19 18.50
C GLU A 16 -15.41 3.14 19.62
N CYS A 17 -15.30 3.55 20.88
CA CYS A 17 -15.48 2.67 22.04
C CYS A 17 -16.93 2.18 22.15
N ASP A 18 -17.89 3.08 22.02
CA ASP A 18 -19.32 2.76 22.07
C ASP A 18 -19.71 1.81 20.90
N PHE A 19 -19.18 2.09 19.69
CA PHE A 19 -19.37 1.22 18.54
C PHE A 19 -18.78 -0.18 18.76
N LEU A 20 -17.56 -0.28 19.29
CA LEU A 20 -16.93 -1.57 19.57
C LEU A 20 -17.69 -2.36 20.64
N THR A 21 -18.21 -1.68 21.67
CA THR A 21 -19.03 -2.30 22.71
C THR A 21 -20.27 -2.92 22.08
N LEU A 22 -21.00 -2.15 21.27
CA LEU A 22 -22.17 -2.63 20.55
C LEU A 22 -21.81 -3.81 19.63
N ALA A 23 -20.71 -3.72 18.87
CA ALA A 23 -20.27 -4.78 18.00
C ALA A 23 -19.96 -6.07 18.77
N LEU A 24 -19.30 -5.99 19.92
CA LEU A 24 -19.00 -7.15 20.77
C LEU A 24 -20.27 -7.78 21.33
N GLU A 25 -21.25 -6.97 21.77
CA GLU A 25 -22.56 -7.48 22.18
C GLU A 25 -23.25 -8.25 21.05
N GLN A 26 -23.23 -7.70 19.83
CA GLN A 26 -23.86 -8.37 18.68
C GLN A 26 -23.12 -9.64 18.26
N ILE A 27 -21.80 -9.71 18.46
CA ILE A 27 -20.99 -10.94 18.22
C ILE A 27 -21.45 -12.07 19.16
N LEU A 28 -21.75 -11.78 20.43
CA LEU A 28 -22.25 -12.79 21.38
C LEU A 28 -23.57 -13.41 20.89
N PHE A 29 -24.51 -12.60 20.41
CA PHE A 29 -25.75 -13.10 19.83
C PHE A 29 -25.52 -13.93 18.57
N ALA A 30 -24.61 -13.49 17.69
CA ALA A 30 -24.27 -14.24 16.49
C ALA A 30 -23.60 -15.59 16.83
N ALA A 31 -22.74 -15.61 17.84
CA ALA A 31 -22.07 -16.82 18.33
C ALA A 31 -23.09 -17.85 18.86
N ASP A 32 -24.09 -17.39 19.61
CA ASP A 32 -25.20 -18.25 20.10
C ASP A 32 -26.03 -18.82 18.94
N ASP A 33 -26.42 -17.97 17.98
CA ASP A 33 -27.16 -18.38 16.77
C ASP A 33 -26.37 -19.43 15.94
N ILE A 34 -25.04 -19.36 15.91
CA ILE A 34 -24.19 -20.35 15.22
C ILE A 34 -24.08 -21.63 16.05
N SER A 35 -23.83 -21.51 17.37
CA SER A 35 -23.62 -22.65 18.25
C SER A 35 -24.88 -23.55 18.34
N THR A 36 -26.04 -22.93 18.25
CA THR A 36 -27.35 -23.62 18.21
C THR A 36 -27.72 -24.20 16.83
N GLY A 37 -26.87 -23.95 15.82
CA GLY A 37 -27.07 -24.43 14.44
C GLY A 37 -28.15 -23.67 13.66
N LYS A 38 -28.63 -22.54 14.15
CA LYS A 38 -29.62 -21.70 13.50
C LYS A 38 -29.13 -21.12 12.19
N TYR A 39 -27.80 -20.76 12.16
CA TYR A 39 -27.10 -20.27 10.97
C TYR A 39 -25.80 -21.04 10.77
N LYS A 40 -25.37 -21.16 9.50
CA LYS A 40 -24.09 -21.76 9.14
C LYS A 40 -23.18 -20.71 8.51
N MET A 41 -21.95 -20.60 9.03
CA MET A 41 -20.91 -19.75 8.45
C MET A 41 -19.95 -20.57 7.58
N ASP A 42 -19.57 -20.02 6.44
CA ASP A 42 -18.46 -20.48 5.62
C ASP A 42 -17.69 -19.27 5.09
N MET A 43 -16.76 -18.78 5.90
CA MET A 43 -15.98 -17.61 5.56
C MET A 43 -15.12 -17.81 4.32
N ALA A 44 -14.71 -19.04 4.02
CA ALA A 44 -13.95 -19.32 2.81
C ALA A 44 -14.77 -19.10 1.54
N GLN A 45 -16.07 -19.31 1.62
CA GLN A 45 -17.03 -19.03 0.55
C GLN A 45 -17.75 -17.68 0.70
N GLY A 46 -17.36 -16.85 1.66
CA GLY A 46 -18.00 -15.56 1.92
C GLY A 46 -19.36 -15.63 2.62
N LYS A 47 -19.83 -16.81 3.05
CA LYS A 47 -21.09 -16.93 3.79
C LYS A 47 -20.90 -16.48 5.23
N THR A 48 -21.70 -15.49 5.65
CA THR A 48 -21.65 -14.95 7.00
C THR A 48 -23.03 -14.49 7.47
N ILE A 49 -23.08 -13.99 8.71
CA ILE A 49 -24.30 -13.47 9.33
C ILE A 49 -24.21 -11.95 9.41
N LEU A 50 -25.22 -11.27 8.91
CA LEU A 50 -25.43 -9.85 9.13
C LEU A 50 -26.36 -9.64 10.31
N ARG A 51 -25.92 -8.94 11.34
CA ARG A 51 -26.76 -8.37 12.39
C ARG A 51 -27.20 -6.98 11.97
N TYR A 52 -28.51 -6.71 12.01
CA TYR A 52 -29.10 -5.42 11.63
C TYR A 52 -30.28 -5.06 12.52
N GLN A 53 -30.57 -3.78 12.60
CA GLN A 53 -31.76 -3.28 13.31
C GLN A 53 -32.92 -3.17 12.33
N GLU A 54 -34.11 -3.60 12.79
CA GLU A 54 -35.38 -3.45 12.10
C GLU A 54 -36.39 -2.76 13.02
N GLU A 55 -37.08 -1.76 12.50
CA GLU A 55 -38.15 -1.12 13.25
C GLU A 55 -39.43 -1.97 13.17
N LYS A 56 -39.89 -2.38 14.34
CA LYS A 56 -41.17 -3.13 14.43
C LYS A 56 -42.01 -2.51 15.54
N ASN A 57 -43.22 -2.06 15.17
CA ASN A 57 -44.14 -1.43 16.13
C ASN A 57 -43.53 -0.23 16.90
N GLY A 58 -42.75 0.59 16.24
CA GLY A 58 -42.06 1.74 16.84
C GLY A 58 -40.87 1.39 17.76
N LYS A 59 -40.44 0.13 17.78
CA LYS A 59 -39.25 -0.32 18.52
C LYS A 59 -38.20 -0.87 17.58
N GLN A 60 -36.94 -0.55 17.87
CA GLN A 60 -35.79 -1.11 17.16
C GLN A 60 -35.48 -2.51 17.73
N GLU A 61 -35.54 -3.53 16.87
CA GLU A 61 -35.18 -4.90 17.23
C GLU A 61 -33.97 -5.38 16.41
N TRP A 62 -33.03 -6.04 17.09
CA TRP A 62 -31.91 -6.67 16.41
C TRP A 62 -32.29 -8.00 15.77
N ARG A 63 -31.92 -8.17 14.51
CA ARG A 63 -32.16 -9.39 13.73
C ARG A 63 -30.91 -9.90 13.08
N SER A 64 -30.95 -11.19 12.70
CA SER A 64 -29.87 -11.84 11.94
C SER A 64 -30.40 -12.32 10.60
N LYS A 65 -29.56 -12.24 9.58
CA LYS A 65 -29.77 -12.94 8.30
C LYS A 65 -28.46 -13.44 7.73
N GLU A 66 -28.52 -14.54 6.99
CA GLU A 66 -27.38 -14.98 6.18
C GLU A 66 -27.16 -14.02 5.01
N ILE A 67 -25.92 -13.71 4.74
CA ILE A 67 -25.51 -12.91 3.58
C ILE A 67 -24.31 -13.55 2.90
N GLN A 68 -24.16 -13.26 1.63
CA GLN A 68 -22.96 -13.50 0.86
C GLN A 68 -22.12 -12.22 0.84
N LEU A 69 -20.88 -12.30 1.33
CA LEU A 69 -19.91 -11.21 1.21
C LEU A 69 -19.09 -11.40 -0.05
N ASP A 70 -19.01 -10.37 -0.86
CA ASP A 70 -18.01 -10.26 -1.92
C ASP A 70 -16.69 -9.80 -1.30
N PHE A 71 -15.64 -10.57 -1.51
CA PHE A 71 -14.30 -10.16 -1.05
C PHE A 71 -13.78 -9.03 -1.93
N PRO A 72 -13.39 -7.90 -1.34
CA PRO A 72 -12.85 -6.80 -2.11
C PRO A 72 -11.54 -7.23 -2.79
N THR A 73 -11.46 -7.05 -4.09
CA THR A 73 -10.22 -7.18 -4.84
C THR A 73 -9.52 -5.82 -4.90
N VAL A 74 -8.25 -5.80 -4.53
CA VAL A 74 -7.44 -4.58 -4.68
C VAL A 74 -7.08 -4.45 -6.16
N THR A 75 -7.53 -3.37 -6.79
CA THR A 75 -7.16 -3.03 -8.16
C THR A 75 -6.38 -1.72 -8.16
N TYR A 76 -5.29 -1.68 -8.90
CA TYR A 76 -4.49 -0.47 -9.07
C TYR A 76 -4.77 0.16 -10.44
N GLN A 77 -5.08 1.46 -10.45
CA GLN A 77 -5.23 2.20 -11.70
C GLN A 77 -3.85 2.47 -12.30
N PHE A 78 -3.71 2.22 -13.59
CA PHE A 78 -2.48 2.53 -14.32
C PHE A 78 -2.29 4.03 -14.43
N VAL A 79 -1.11 4.49 -14.05
CA VAL A 79 -0.72 5.89 -14.20
C VAL A 79 -0.40 6.17 -15.65
N THR A 80 -1.04 7.17 -16.22
CA THR A 80 -0.78 7.64 -17.59
C THR A 80 -0.10 9.00 -17.52
N ILE A 81 1.08 9.09 -18.11
CA ILE A 81 1.85 10.33 -18.16
C ILE A 81 1.33 11.17 -19.33
N THR A 82 0.64 12.26 -19.04
CA THR A 82 0.05 13.17 -20.04
C THR A 82 1.06 14.15 -20.63
N ASP A 83 2.02 14.61 -19.83
CA ASP A 83 3.12 15.46 -20.30
C ASP A 83 4.39 14.61 -20.51
N ASP A 84 4.67 14.26 -21.74
CA ASP A 84 5.83 13.44 -22.13
C ASP A 84 7.07 14.27 -22.51
N ARG A 85 7.02 15.59 -22.39
CA ARG A 85 8.15 16.49 -22.73
C ARG A 85 9.43 16.14 -21.96
N PRO A 86 9.43 15.97 -20.63
CA PRO A 86 10.63 15.60 -19.90
C PRO A 86 11.24 14.28 -20.39
N MET A 87 10.41 13.29 -20.68
CA MET A 87 10.89 12.00 -21.20
C MET A 87 11.46 12.10 -22.60
N LYS A 88 10.88 12.93 -23.49
CA LYS A 88 11.41 13.16 -24.83
C LYS A 88 12.77 13.85 -24.78
N GLU A 89 12.95 14.80 -23.87
CA GLU A 89 14.25 15.47 -23.65
C GLU A 89 15.29 14.49 -23.15
N VAL A 90 14.95 13.66 -22.16
CA VAL A 90 15.83 12.61 -21.65
C VAL A 90 16.20 11.62 -22.73
N LYS A 91 15.23 11.19 -23.58
CA LYS A 91 15.51 10.29 -24.71
C LYS A 91 16.45 10.88 -25.76
N LYS A 92 16.30 12.18 -26.04
CA LYS A 92 17.19 12.87 -27.01
C LYS A 92 18.62 13.02 -26.49
N ALA A 93 18.78 13.25 -25.19
CA ALA A 93 20.06 13.43 -24.54
C ALA A 93 20.67 12.13 -24.02
N GLY A 94 19.81 11.14 -23.69
CA GLY A 94 20.14 9.95 -22.92
C GLY A 94 20.56 8.77 -23.79
N LYS A 95 21.71 8.19 -23.44
CA LYS A 95 22.14 6.89 -23.95
C LYS A 95 21.50 5.78 -23.13
N MET A 96 21.09 4.70 -23.80
CA MET A 96 20.75 3.45 -23.08
C MET A 96 21.99 2.95 -22.33
N ILE A 97 21.83 2.66 -21.04
CA ILE A 97 22.89 2.11 -20.19
C ILE A 97 22.57 0.66 -19.83
N ASP A 98 23.59 -0.18 -19.77
CA ASP A 98 23.43 -1.61 -19.44
C ASP A 98 23.36 -1.81 -17.92
N ILE A 99 22.36 -1.17 -17.28
CA ILE A 99 22.08 -1.25 -15.87
C ILE A 99 20.69 -1.83 -15.67
N SER A 100 20.56 -2.72 -14.69
CA SER A 100 19.29 -3.22 -14.18
C SER A 100 19.07 -2.68 -12.78
N LEU A 101 17.90 -2.11 -12.52
CA LEU A 101 17.54 -1.47 -11.26
C LEU A 101 16.50 -2.27 -10.51
N GLN A 102 16.52 -2.20 -9.18
CA GLN A 102 15.38 -2.51 -8.32
C GLN A 102 14.70 -1.20 -7.92
N ALA A 103 13.38 -1.15 -8.02
CA ALA A 103 12.60 0.00 -7.60
C ALA A 103 11.37 -0.44 -6.80
N ASP A 104 11.13 0.21 -5.65
CA ASP A 104 9.95 -0.07 -4.83
C ASP A 104 9.56 1.13 -3.97
N THR A 105 8.30 1.13 -3.52
CA THR A 105 7.77 2.03 -2.49
C THR A 105 7.20 1.23 -1.34
N CYS A 106 7.61 1.53 -0.13
CA CYS A 106 7.11 0.84 1.06
C CYS A 106 6.97 1.79 2.26
N TYR A 107 6.39 1.29 3.34
CA TYR A 107 6.47 1.97 4.64
C TYR A 107 7.82 1.68 5.29
N LEU A 108 8.43 2.71 5.87
CA LEU A 108 9.58 2.56 6.75
C LEU A 108 9.04 2.39 8.18
N TYR A 109 9.25 1.24 8.81
CA TYR A 109 8.76 0.94 10.16
C TYR A 109 9.60 1.62 11.26
N ALA A 110 9.84 2.92 11.05
CA ALA A 110 10.43 3.83 12.00
C ALA A 110 9.45 4.99 12.17
N PRO A 111 8.59 4.97 13.22
CA PRO A 111 7.52 5.95 13.35
C PRO A 111 8.07 7.34 13.63
N ILE A 112 7.51 8.33 12.94
CA ILE A 112 7.80 9.75 13.14
C ILE A 112 6.63 10.35 13.94
N GLN A 113 6.96 11.18 14.94
CA GLN A 113 5.99 11.93 15.73
C GLN A 113 6.45 13.39 15.78
N GLU A 114 5.66 14.30 15.23
CA GLU A 114 6.02 15.72 15.14
C GLU A 114 5.77 16.44 16.49
N SER A 115 4.73 16.05 17.21
CA SER A 115 4.43 16.54 18.54
C SER A 115 3.92 15.42 19.44
N LYS A 116 3.94 15.62 20.78
CA LYS A 116 3.48 14.61 21.75
C LYS A 116 1.98 14.31 21.65
N GLU A 117 1.20 15.27 21.18
CA GLU A 117 -0.25 15.14 21.02
C GLU A 117 -0.64 14.50 19.69
N GLU A 118 0.26 14.48 18.71
CA GLU A 118 -0.02 13.93 17.40
C GLU A 118 0.24 12.43 17.35
N ARG A 119 -0.54 11.77 16.51
CA ARG A 119 -0.39 10.34 16.26
C ARG A 119 0.87 10.08 15.45
N PRO A 120 1.80 9.23 15.89
CA PRO A 120 2.94 8.85 15.10
C PRO A 120 2.53 8.15 13.80
N TYR A 121 3.25 8.41 12.72
CA TYR A 121 3.04 7.78 11.43
C TYR A 121 4.30 7.10 10.93
N PHE A 122 4.14 6.15 10.02
CA PHE A 122 5.23 5.49 9.31
C PHE A 122 5.42 6.19 7.97
N PRO A 123 6.57 6.83 7.72
CA PRO A 123 6.79 7.49 6.45
C PRO A 123 6.84 6.47 5.31
N ARG A 124 6.47 6.93 4.14
CA ARG A 124 6.70 6.22 2.89
C ARG A 124 8.13 6.44 2.44
N ILE A 125 8.71 5.46 1.79
CA ILE A 125 10.01 5.59 1.16
C ILE A 125 9.98 4.98 -0.24
N PHE A 126 10.49 5.73 -1.22
CA PHE A 126 10.88 5.21 -2.52
C PHE A 126 12.37 4.87 -2.50
N VAL A 127 12.75 3.75 -3.10
CA VAL A 127 14.17 3.31 -3.18
C VAL A 127 14.48 2.81 -4.57
N LEU A 128 15.67 3.20 -5.06
CA LEU A 128 16.23 2.79 -6.34
C LEU A 128 17.65 2.24 -6.13
N ILE A 129 17.89 0.98 -6.52
CA ILE A 129 19.16 0.28 -6.31
C ILE A 129 19.62 -0.35 -7.62
N ASP A 130 20.93 -0.23 -7.92
CA ASP A 130 21.54 -1.01 -9.00
C ASP A 130 21.77 -2.46 -8.57
N THR A 131 21.22 -3.38 -9.36
CA THR A 131 21.27 -4.82 -9.07
C THR A 131 22.69 -5.39 -9.08
N LYS A 132 23.62 -4.79 -9.83
CA LYS A 132 24.99 -5.27 -9.99
C LYS A 132 25.92 -4.75 -8.91
N SER A 133 25.96 -3.43 -8.72
CA SER A 133 26.84 -2.79 -7.73
C SER A 133 26.26 -2.81 -6.32
N LYS A 134 24.97 -3.07 -6.16
CA LYS A 134 24.22 -2.98 -4.90
C LYS A 134 24.18 -1.57 -4.30
N GLN A 135 24.52 -0.57 -5.09
CA GLN A 135 24.51 0.83 -4.66
C GLN A 135 23.11 1.39 -4.71
N VAL A 136 22.74 2.13 -3.67
CA VAL A 136 21.54 2.95 -3.64
C VAL A 136 21.78 4.17 -4.50
N LEU A 137 21.05 4.25 -5.61
CA LEU A 137 21.17 5.32 -6.60
C LEU A 137 20.20 6.48 -6.33
N GLY A 138 19.21 6.23 -5.49
CA GLY A 138 18.28 7.25 -5.05
C GLY A 138 17.29 6.69 -4.04
N TYR A 139 16.86 7.55 -3.13
CA TYR A 139 15.72 7.31 -2.26
C TYR A 139 15.04 8.63 -1.93
N ASP A 140 13.80 8.57 -1.49
CA ASP A 140 13.06 9.72 -1.00
C ASP A 140 12.05 9.27 0.04
N MET A 141 11.85 10.09 1.08
CA MET A 141 10.87 9.85 2.14
C MET A 141 9.78 10.91 2.08
N TYR A 142 8.56 10.48 2.26
CA TYR A 142 7.36 11.31 2.22
C TYR A 142 6.26 10.72 3.11
N ASP A 143 5.23 11.49 3.40
CA ASP A 143 4.22 11.17 4.41
C ASP A 143 2.99 10.41 3.87
N SER A 144 2.70 10.53 2.57
CA SER A 144 1.44 10.04 2.00
C SER A 144 1.61 9.02 0.90
N ILE A 145 0.83 7.92 0.96
CA ILE A 145 0.75 6.91 -0.10
C ILE A 145 0.28 7.50 -1.45
N HIS A 146 -0.40 8.65 -1.43
CA HIS A 146 -0.84 9.35 -2.64
C HIS A 146 0.32 9.96 -3.43
N GLN A 147 1.46 10.16 -2.80
CA GLN A 147 2.68 10.70 -3.43
C GLN A 147 3.53 9.60 -4.10
N ASP A 148 3.22 8.30 -3.90
CA ASP A 148 4.02 7.20 -4.44
C ASP A 148 4.28 7.32 -5.95
N ALA A 149 3.24 7.61 -6.74
CA ALA A 149 3.38 7.71 -8.19
C ALA A 149 4.25 8.89 -8.60
N GLN A 150 3.97 10.08 -8.04
CA GLN A 150 4.71 11.29 -8.37
C GLN A 150 6.17 11.18 -7.98
N THR A 151 6.44 10.77 -6.72
CA THR A 151 7.82 10.61 -6.22
C THR A 151 8.61 9.58 -7.03
N THR A 152 7.98 8.44 -7.35
CA THR A 152 8.61 7.39 -8.17
C THR A 152 9.00 7.90 -9.56
N LEU A 153 8.07 8.57 -10.24
CA LEU A 153 8.31 9.08 -11.60
C LEU A 153 9.34 10.20 -11.61
N ASP A 154 9.27 11.15 -10.69
CA ASP A 154 10.22 12.26 -10.60
C ASP A 154 11.65 11.75 -10.38
N LYS A 155 11.83 10.79 -9.46
CA LYS A 155 13.14 10.19 -9.19
C LYS A 155 13.68 9.40 -10.39
N LEU A 156 12.84 8.66 -11.09
CA LEU A 156 13.26 7.91 -12.27
C LEU A 156 13.56 8.80 -13.47
N ILE A 157 12.77 9.84 -13.69
CA ILE A 157 13.06 10.84 -14.74
C ILE A 157 14.38 11.55 -14.43
N GLY A 158 14.59 11.99 -13.17
CA GLY A 158 15.83 12.60 -12.73
C GLY A 158 17.03 11.67 -12.88
N PHE A 159 16.89 10.40 -12.50
CA PHE A 159 17.92 9.39 -12.73
C PHE A 159 18.27 9.25 -14.21
N CYS A 160 17.25 9.09 -15.06
CA CYS A 160 17.46 8.93 -16.50
C CYS A 160 18.11 10.18 -17.14
N ALA A 161 17.78 11.38 -16.65
CA ALA A 161 18.39 12.61 -17.13
C ALA A 161 19.86 12.72 -16.76
N GLN A 162 20.25 12.23 -15.60
CA GLN A 162 21.61 12.34 -15.10
C GLN A 162 22.55 11.21 -15.59
N PHE A 163 22.06 9.98 -15.64
CA PHE A 163 22.89 8.79 -15.86
C PHE A 163 22.59 8.07 -17.18
N GLY A 164 21.40 8.29 -17.75
CA GLY A 164 20.91 7.58 -18.93
C GLY A 164 19.79 6.61 -18.61
N VAL A 165 19.20 6.03 -19.67
CA VAL A 165 18.03 5.18 -19.58
C VAL A 165 18.45 3.74 -19.24
N PRO A 166 17.99 3.16 -18.11
CA PRO A 166 18.36 1.80 -17.72
C PRO A 166 17.70 0.77 -18.65
N LYS A 167 18.34 -0.38 -18.80
CA LYS A 167 17.85 -1.48 -19.60
C LYS A 167 16.61 -2.16 -19.00
N GLU A 168 16.59 -2.29 -17.68
CA GLU A 168 15.56 -3.03 -16.94
C GLU A 168 15.29 -2.39 -15.59
N ILE A 169 14.02 -2.40 -15.17
CA ILE A 169 13.60 -2.11 -13.80
C ILE A 169 12.85 -3.32 -13.26
N GLN A 170 13.31 -3.84 -12.13
CA GLN A 170 12.69 -4.94 -11.38
C GLN A 170 11.79 -4.37 -10.29
N ILE A 171 10.57 -4.86 -10.22
CA ILE A 171 9.53 -4.50 -9.24
C ILE A 171 8.93 -5.77 -8.65
N ARG A 172 8.23 -5.68 -7.50
CA ARG A 172 7.66 -6.89 -6.86
C ARG A 172 6.15 -6.88 -6.69
N ASN A 173 5.45 -5.82 -7.04
CA ASN A 173 4.02 -5.75 -6.82
C ASN A 173 3.27 -5.01 -7.94
N GLU A 174 1.96 -5.27 -8.01
CA GLU A 174 1.08 -4.70 -9.03
C GLU A 174 0.94 -3.17 -8.92
N LYS A 175 1.10 -2.60 -7.71
CA LYS A 175 1.11 -1.15 -7.52
C LYS A 175 2.25 -0.50 -8.29
N MET A 176 3.47 -1.00 -8.11
CA MET A 176 4.64 -0.49 -8.85
C MET A 176 4.50 -0.73 -10.34
N GLN A 177 3.90 -1.85 -10.74
CA GLN A 177 3.59 -2.10 -12.15
C GLN A 177 2.64 -1.05 -12.71
N ALA A 178 1.56 -0.73 -11.99
CA ALA A 178 0.60 0.28 -12.41
C ALA A 178 1.21 1.69 -12.50
N ILE A 179 2.15 2.02 -11.62
CA ILE A 179 2.88 3.30 -11.64
C ILE A 179 3.85 3.38 -12.83
N LEU A 180 4.60 2.30 -13.10
CA LEU A 180 5.75 2.33 -14.00
C LEU A 180 5.46 1.86 -15.44
N HIS A 181 4.32 1.24 -15.70
CA HIS A 181 4.02 0.64 -16.99
C HIS A 181 4.13 1.64 -18.15
N ASP A 182 3.47 2.79 -18.06
CA ASP A 182 3.47 3.80 -19.12
C ASP A 182 4.85 4.45 -19.26
N PHE A 183 5.49 4.78 -18.16
CA PHE A 183 6.87 5.31 -18.13
C PHE A 183 7.84 4.37 -18.84
N CYS A 184 7.89 3.11 -18.44
CA CYS A 184 8.79 2.12 -18.99
C CYS A 184 8.53 1.87 -20.49
N SER A 185 7.26 1.79 -20.88
CA SER A 185 6.85 1.66 -22.28
C SER A 185 7.35 2.84 -23.11
N LYS A 186 7.11 4.07 -22.65
CA LYS A 186 7.56 5.29 -23.35
C LYS A 186 9.07 5.42 -23.39
N MET A 187 9.78 4.99 -22.36
CA MET A 187 11.24 5.07 -22.26
C MET A 187 11.98 3.90 -22.94
N GLY A 188 11.28 2.82 -23.29
CA GLY A 188 11.89 1.60 -23.85
C GLY A 188 12.63 0.78 -22.79
N ILE A 189 12.19 0.86 -21.53
CA ILE A 189 12.76 0.14 -20.38
C ILE A 189 11.99 -1.18 -20.21
N ARG A 190 12.69 -2.28 -20.00
CA ARG A 190 12.06 -3.55 -19.66
C ARG A 190 11.59 -3.54 -18.21
N LEU A 191 10.27 -3.56 -17.98
CA LEU A 191 9.70 -3.72 -16.65
C LEU A 191 9.58 -5.22 -16.34
N LYS A 192 10.20 -5.67 -15.24
CA LYS A 192 10.24 -7.07 -14.83
C LYS A 192 9.63 -7.25 -13.46
N MET A 193 8.62 -8.11 -13.36
CA MET A 193 8.11 -8.57 -12.07
C MET A 193 9.10 -9.56 -11.46
N ALA A 194 9.54 -9.32 -10.24
CA ALA A 194 10.40 -10.19 -9.44
C ALA A 194 9.62 -10.63 -8.19
N GLU A 195 9.86 -11.84 -7.72
CA GLU A 195 9.24 -12.34 -6.51
C GLU A 195 9.72 -11.58 -5.26
N ASN A 196 11.01 -11.23 -5.23
CA ASN A 196 11.66 -10.54 -4.11
C ASN A 196 12.63 -9.47 -4.62
N LEU A 197 12.86 -8.42 -3.82
CA LEU A 197 13.85 -7.38 -4.06
C LEU A 197 14.83 -7.30 -2.88
N PRO A 198 15.77 -8.27 -2.77
CA PRO A 198 16.59 -8.46 -1.58
C PRO A 198 17.48 -7.27 -1.24
N ASP A 199 17.92 -6.51 -2.24
CA ASP A 199 18.79 -5.34 -2.03
C ASP A 199 18.01 -4.19 -1.39
N ILE A 200 16.78 -3.97 -1.83
CA ILE A 200 15.85 -3.00 -1.22
C ILE A 200 15.51 -3.44 0.21
N ASP A 201 15.15 -4.71 0.42
CA ASP A 201 14.81 -5.21 1.75
C ASP A 201 15.97 -5.07 2.74
N HIS A 202 17.20 -5.29 2.28
CA HIS A 202 18.41 -5.09 3.09
C HIS A 202 18.59 -3.61 3.45
N PHE A 203 18.43 -2.72 2.48
CA PHE A 203 18.54 -1.26 2.69
C PHE A 203 17.51 -0.75 3.70
N ILE A 204 16.23 -1.13 3.54
CA ILE A 204 15.14 -0.75 4.44
C ILE A 204 15.42 -1.22 5.88
N LYS A 205 15.78 -2.51 6.06
CA LYS A 205 16.14 -3.04 7.38
C LYS A 205 17.31 -2.29 8.03
N LYS A 206 18.27 -1.84 7.23
CA LYS A 206 19.40 -1.05 7.74
C LYS A 206 18.93 0.33 8.21
N MET A 207 18.08 1.01 7.44
CA MET A 207 17.52 2.30 7.83
C MET A 207 16.69 2.21 9.11
N GLU A 208 15.81 1.20 9.23
CA GLU A 208 14.99 0.97 10.43
C GLU A 208 15.82 0.76 11.70
N ARG A 209 17.03 0.17 11.56
CA ARG A 209 17.95 -0.01 12.70
C ARG A 209 18.67 1.27 13.12
N MET A 210 18.85 2.22 12.20
CA MET A 210 19.54 3.49 12.49
C MET A 210 18.64 4.47 13.24
N VAL A 211 17.32 4.31 13.17
CA VAL A 211 16.34 5.20 13.79
C VAL A 211 15.91 4.68 15.19
N LYS A 212 16.24 3.45 15.54
CA LYS A 212 16.04 2.87 16.89
C LYS A 212 17.15 3.27 17.83
#